data_94a1cbf4986a6bda4dc653eba9e26aa8
#
_entry.id   94a1cbf4986a6bda4dc653eba9e26aa8
#
_cell.length_a   1.000
_cell.length_b   1.000
_cell.length_c   1.000
_cell.angle_alpha   90.00
_cell.angle_beta   90.00
_cell.angle_gamma   90.00
#
_symmetry.space_group_name_H-M   'P 1'
#
loop_
_entity.id
_entity.type
_entity.pdbx_description
1 polymer ?
#
loop_
_entity_poly.entity_id
_entity_poly.type
_entity_poly.pdbx_seq_one_letter_code
_entity_poly.pdbx_strand_id
1 'polypeptide(L)'
;MLTRIDHVGIACHDLTEKIKFYQSVFGLIVVSQEVNTDHGVHEAMLHVADAPAGSSYVQLLEPLDPDTPVGRFLARRGEGVHHIGYGVTDITTALATIGARGVRLLDERPRHGSMGASIAFLHPKDVGGVLTELVQAP
;
A
#
# COMPACT_ATOMS: atom_id res chain seq x y z
N MET A 1 -3.28 -17.60 7.22
CA MET A 1 -3.68 -16.22 7.49
C MET A 1 -3.45 -15.32 6.26
N LEU A 2 -2.20 -15.10 5.87
CA LEU A 2 -1.89 -14.30 4.67
C LEU A 2 -2.12 -15.13 3.42
N THR A 3 -2.67 -14.51 2.39
CA THR A 3 -2.99 -15.19 1.13
C THR A 3 -1.97 -14.92 0.03
N ARG A 4 -1.34 -13.73 0.07
CA ARG A 4 -0.37 -13.30 -0.95
C ARG A 4 0.29 -11.99 -0.53
N ILE A 5 1.34 -11.61 -1.23
CA ILE A 5 1.77 -10.22 -1.26
C ILE A 5 0.81 -9.50 -2.22
N ASP A 6 0.01 -8.59 -1.68
CA ASP A 6 -0.98 -7.87 -2.49
C ASP A 6 -0.30 -6.79 -3.31
N HIS A 7 0.52 -5.97 -2.68
CA HIS A 7 1.23 -4.89 -3.37
C HIS A 7 2.48 -4.44 -2.62
N VAL A 8 3.34 -3.74 -3.35
CA VAL A 8 4.44 -2.97 -2.79
C VAL A 8 4.14 -1.50 -3.03
N GLY A 9 4.05 -0.72 -1.96
CA GLY A 9 3.81 0.72 -2.01
C GLY A 9 5.13 1.49 -2.12
N ILE A 10 5.24 2.33 -3.13
CA ILE A 10 6.42 3.13 -3.43
C ILE A 10 6.05 4.61 -3.40
N ALA A 11 6.74 5.38 -2.54
CA ALA A 11 6.55 6.81 -2.44
C ALA A 11 7.29 7.54 -3.58
N CYS A 12 6.63 8.49 -4.20
CA CYS A 12 7.20 9.31 -5.28
C CYS A 12 6.80 10.78 -5.16
N HIS A 13 7.62 11.65 -5.73
CA HIS A 13 7.35 13.09 -5.74
C HIS A 13 6.32 13.48 -6.81
N ASP A 14 6.34 12.81 -7.95
CA ASP A 14 5.48 13.12 -9.10
C ASP A 14 4.89 11.83 -9.66
N LEU A 15 3.60 11.63 -9.41
CA LEU A 15 2.91 10.40 -9.81
C LEU A 15 2.88 10.21 -11.32
N THR A 16 2.58 11.28 -12.06
CA THR A 16 2.50 11.22 -13.53
C THR A 16 3.82 10.79 -14.15
N GLU A 17 4.93 11.38 -13.71
CA GLU A 17 6.26 11.04 -14.20
C GLU A 17 6.66 9.62 -13.77
N LYS A 18 6.32 9.20 -12.57
CA LYS A 18 6.64 7.86 -12.10
C LYS A 18 5.85 6.80 -12.86
N ILE A 19 4.59 7.04 -13.14
CA ILE A 19 3.77 6.16 -13.99
C ILE A 19 4.43 5.99 -15.37
N LYS A 20 4.82 7.10 -16.00
CA LYS A 20 5.50 7.06 -17.31
C LYS A 20 6.76 6.21 -17.27
N PHE A 21 7.54 6.34 -16.20
CA PHE A 21 8.76 5.55 -16.02
C PHE A 21 8.45 4.06 -15.96
N TYR A 22 7.53 3.63 -15.10
CA TYR A 22 7.17 2.21 -14.98
C TYR A 22 6.53 1.64 -16.24
N GLN A 23 5.77 2.44 -16.97
CA GLN A 23 5.19 2.03 -18.26
C GLN A 23 6.26 1.86 -19.33
N SER A 24 7.14 2.84 -19.49
CA SER A 24 8.12 2.85 -20.58
C SER A 24 9.29 1.91 -20.34
N VAL A 25 9.75 1.76 -19.10
CA VAL A 25 10.91 0.94 -18.76
C VAL A 25 10.52 -0.52 -18.51
N PHE A 26 9.43 -0.76 -17.79
CA PHE A 26 9.03 -2.11 -17.37
C PHE A 26 7.77 -2.64 -18.05
N GLY A 27 7.08 -1.82 -18.83
CA GLY A 27 5.87 -2.24 -19.49
C GLY A 27 4.68 -2.50 -18.56
N LEU A 28 4.70 -1.95 -17.34
CA LEU A 28 3.57 -2.08 -16.44
C LEU A 28 2.38 -1.29 -16.96
N ILE A 29 1.18 -1.74 -16.63
CA ILE A 29 -0.07 -1.04 -16.97
C ILE A 29 -0.74 -0.48 -15.73
N VAL A 30 -1.37 0.68 -15.86
CA VAL A 30 -2.18 1.27 -14.79
C VAL A 30 -3.55 0.63 -14.79
N VAL A 31 -3.97 0.09 -13.65
CA VAL A 31 -5.29 -0.52 -13.50
C VAL A 31 -6.23 0.32 -12.64
N SER A 32 -5.70 1.23 -11.84
CA SER A 32 -6.49 2.14 -10.99
C SER A 32 -5.68 3.38 -10.66
N GLN A 33 -6.36 4.51 -10.56
CA GLN A 33 -5.77 5.77 -10.11
C GLN A 33 -6.81 6.50 -9.27
N GLU A 34 -6.47 6.86 -8.04
CA GLU A 34 -7.40 7.41 -7.06
C GLU A 34 -6.76 8.49 -6.20
N VAL A 35 -7.58 9.38 -5.66
CA VAL A 35 -7.21 10.28 -4.56
C VAL A 35 -7.83 9.71 -3.29
N ASN A 36 -6.99 9.41 -2.30
CA ASN A 36 -7.42 8.96 -0.97
C ASN A 36 -7.09 10.05 0.04
N THR A 37 -8.09 10.84 0.41
CA THR A 37 -7.92 11.97 1.34
C THR A 37 -7.61 11.52 2.75
N ASP A 38 -8.11 10.36 3.19
CA ASP A 38 -7.85 9.83 4.53
C ASP A 38 -6.36 9.48 4.70
N HIS A 39 -5.71 8.98 3.66
CA HIS A 39 -4.28 8.67 3.66
C HIS A 39 -3.43 9.85 3.16
N GLY A 40 -4.05 10.87 2.59
CA GLY A 40 -3.36 12.04 2.07
C GLY A 40 -2.53 11.76 0.83
N VAL A 41 -3.01 10.91 -0.06
CA VAL A 41 -2.26 10.50 -1.26
C VAL A 41 -3.10 10.56 -2.52
N HIS A 42 -2.40 10.84 -3.62
CA HIS A 42 -2.83 10.50 -4.97
C HIS A 42 -2.05 9.25 -5.37
N GLU A 43 -2.74 8.20 -5.78
CA GLU A 43 -2.14 6.90 -5.95
C GLU A 43 -2.50 6.24 -7.28
N ALA A 44 -1.65 5.31 -7.73
CA ALA A 44 -1.91 4.45 -8.86
C ALA A 44 -1.54 3.01 -8.51
N MET A 45 -2.37 2.06 -8.95
CA MET A 45 -2.06 0.63 -8.90
C MET A 45 -1.65 0.18 -10.29
N LEU A 46 -0.47 -0.43 -10.38
CA LEU A 46 0.09 -0.92 -11.63
C LEU A 46 0.25 -2.44 -11.57
N HIS A 47 0.19 -3.06 -12.73
CA HIS A 47 0.15 -4.50 -12.87
C HIS A 47 1.05 -4.90 -14.04
N VAL A 48 1.62 -6.09 -13.98
CA VAL A 48 2.32 -6.67 -15.13
C VAL A 48 1.28 -6.91 -16.24
N ALA A 49 1.62 -6.55 -17.48
CA ALA A 49 0.73 -6.80 -18.62
C ALA A 49 0.39 -8.28 -18.72
N ASP A 50 -0.87 -8.59 -18.98
CA ASP A 50 -1.39 -9.96 -19.07
C ASP A 50 -1.19 -10.81 -17.81
N ALA A 51 -1.03 -10.17 -16.64
CA ALA A 51 -0.86 -10.88 -15.40
C ALA A 51 -2.11 -11.68 -15.02
N PRO A 52 -1.96 -12.92 -14.50
CA PRO A 52 -3.08 -13.70 -14.02
C PRO A 52 -3.83 -13.02 -12.88
N ALA A 53 -5.11 -13.35 -12.72
CA ALA A 53 -5.90 -12.90 -11.56
C ALA A 53 -5.17 -13.27 -10.26
N GLY A 54 -5.14 -12.33 -9.30
CA GLY A 54 -4.45 -12.52 -8.04
C GLY A 54 -2.96 -12.16 -8.04
N SER A 55 -2.42 -11.69 -9.16
CA SER A 55 -1.04 -11.19 -9.21
C SER A 55 -0.89 -9.92 -8.37
N SER A 56 0.33 -9.69 -7.87
CA SER A 56 0.65 -8.54 -7.05
C SER A 56 0.68 -7.24 -7.86
N TYR A 57 0.47 -6.12 -7.17
CA TYR A 57 0.54 -4.79 -7.76
C TYR A 57 1.79 -4.06 -7.32
N VAL A 58 2.21 -3.10 -8.12
CA VAL A 58 3.04 -1.97 -7.70
C VAL A 58 2.11 -0.81 -7.44
N GLN A 59 2.15 -0.24 -6.24
CA GLN A 59 1.39 0.96 -5.90
C GLN A 59 2.33 2.15 -5.85
N LEU A 60 2.00 3.21 -6.59
CA LEU A 60 2.73 4.47 -6.55
C LEU A 60 1.95 5.48 -5.74
N LEU A 61 2.63 6.19 -4.83
CA LEU A 61 2.01 7.08 -3.85
C LEU A 61 2.65 8.46 -3.95
N GLU A 62 1.86 9.45 -4.35
CA GLU A 62 2.25 10.87 -4.29
C GLU A 62 1.50 11.54 -3.15
N PRO A 63 2.18 12.22 -2.21
CA PRO A 63 1.49 12.90 -1.12
C PRO A 63 0.68 14.09 -1.62
N LEU A 64 -0.50 14.31 -1.04
CA LEU A 64 -1.33 15.49 -1.35
C LEU A 64 -0.71 16.78 -0.81
N ASP A 65 0.06 16.67 0.28
CA ASP A 65 0.83 17.77 0.85
C ASP A 65 2.00 17.24 1.69
N PRO A 66 2.97 18.11 2.09
CA PRO A 66 4.15 17.68 2.85
C PRO A 66 3.87 17.12 4.25
N ASP A 67 2.72 17.44 4.85
CA ASP A 67 2.39 17.05 6.22
C ASP A 67 1.70 15.69 6.32
N THR A 68 1.47 15.04 5.19
CA THR A 68 0.94 13.67 5.16
C THR A 68 2.00 12.65 5.56
N PRO A 69 1.61 11.42 5.94
CA PRO A 69 2.59 10.36 6.25
C PRO A 69 3.58 10.10 5.10
N VAL A 70 3.10 10.05 3.86
CA VAL A 70 3.97 9.85 2.69
C VAL A 70 4.83 11.09 2.43
N GLY A 71 4.30 12.30 2.63
CA GLY A 71 5.06 13.53 2.53
C GLY A 71 6.23 13.59 3.52
N ARG A 72 5.98 13.21 4.77
CA ARG A 72 7.04 13.12 5.79
C ARG A 72 8.06 12.02 5.48
N PHE A 73 7.61 10.89 4.94
CA PHE A 73 8.50 9.82 4.50
C PHE A 73 9.46 10.32 3.41
N LEU A 74 8.94 10.99 2.38
CA LEU A 74 9.76 11.55 1.30
C LEU A 74 10.77 12.57 1.81
N ALA A 75 10.37 13.43 2.75
CA ALA A 75 11.28 14.42 3.34
C ALA A 75 12.45 13.77 4.10
N ARG A 76 12.23 12.64 4.74
CA ARG A 76 13.25 11.93 5.53
C ARG A 76 14.10 10.98 4.69
N ARG A 77 13.51 10.28 3.74
CA ARG A 77 14.14 9.16 3.05
C ARG A 77 14.25 9.32 1.54
N GLY A 78 13.54 10.29 0.94
CA GLY A 78 13.41 10.39 -0.50
C GLY A 78 12.48 9.30 -1.06
N GLU A 79 12.49 9.15 -2.37
CA GLU A 79 11.69 8.13 -3.06
C GLU A 79 12.15 6.73 -2.70
N GLY A 80 11.21 5.80 -2.58
CA GLY A 80 11.51 4.41 -2.30
C GLY A 80 10.31 3.64 -1.78
N VAL A 81 10.55 2.39 -1.39
CA VAL A 81 9.51 1.53 -0.81
C VAL A 81 9.01 2.12 0.50
N HIS A 82 7.70 2.34 0.57
CA HIS A 82 7.02 2.89 1.74
C HIS A 82 6.41 1.79 2.60
N HIS A 83 5.75 0.80 1.99
CA HIS A 83 5.11 -0.29 2.72
C HIS A 83 4.93 -1.51 1.83
N ILE A 84 4.63 -2.64 2.47
CA ILE A 84 4.21 -3.87 1.82
C ILE A 84 2.81 -4.22 2.31
N GLY A 85 1.90 -4.50 1.38
CA GLY A 85 0.55 -4.96 1.65
C GLY A 85 0.43 -6.47 1.48
N TYR A 86 -0.16 -7.14 2.48
CA TYR A 86 -0.47 -8.58 2.41
C TYR A 86 -1.96 -8.79 2.34
N GLY A 87 -2.39 -9.65 1.43
CA GLY A 87 -3.78 -10.04 1.32
C GLY A 87 -4.22 -10.94 2.48
N VAL A 88 -5.45 -10.72 2.95
CA VAL A 88 -6.13 -11.56 3.95
C VAL A 88 -7.56 -11.81 3.50
N THR A 89 -8.15 -12.93 3.94
CA THR A 89 -9.55 -13.23 3.65
C THR A 89 -10.53 -12.51 4.57
N ASP A 90 -10.14 -12.32 5.84
CA ASP A 90 -10.94 -11.63 6.85
C ASP A 90 -10.02 -10.74 7.69
N ILE A 91 -10.07 -9.44 7.41
CA ILE A 91 -9.17 -8.49 8.04
C ILE A 91 -9.46 -8.30 9.54
N THR A 92 -10.72 -8.37 9.94
CA THR A 92 -11.08 -8.25 11.35
C THR A 92 -10.52 -9.40 12.17
N THR A 93 -10.67 -10.62 11.68
CA THR A 93 -10.08 -11.81 12.31
C THR A 93 -8.56 -11.76 12.30
N ALA A 94 -7.95 -11.32 11.18
CA ALA A 94 -6.50 -11.19 11.07
C ALA A 94 -5.95 -10.19 12.09
N LEU A 95 -6.57 -9.03 12.23
CA LEU A 95 -6.16 -8.01 13.22
C LEU A 95 -6.24 -8.54 14.64
N ALA A 96 -7.34 -9.22 15.00
CA ALA A 96 -7.51 -9.81 16.33
C ALA A 96 -6.40 -10.84 16.62
N THR A 97 -6.12 -11.72 15.67
CA THR A 97 -5.10 -12.75 15.80
C THR A 97 -3.69 -12.16 15.94
N ILE A 98 -3.35 -11.20 15.09
CA ILE A 98 -2.03 -10.54 15.09
C ILE A 98 -1.83 -9.73 16.37
N GLY A 99 -2.84 -8.98 16.79
CA GLY A 99 -2.82 -8.24 18.05
C GLY A 99 -2.62 -9.17 19.26
N ALA A 100 -3.31 -10.32 19.29
CA ALA A 100 -3.16 -11.31 20.34
C ALA A 100 -1.76 -11.94 20.39
N ARG A 101 -1.01 -11.88 19.29
CA ARG A 101 0.38 -12.34 19.20
C ARG A 101 1.41 -11.27 19.58
N GLY A 102 0.95 -10.11 20.07
CA GLY A 102 1.81 -9.06 20.60
C GLY A 102 2.25 -8.00 19.60
N VAL A 103 1.74 -8.01 18.38
CA VAL A 103 2.03 -6.97 17.38
C VAL A 103 1.10 -5.78 17.61
N ARG A 104 1.67 -4.58 17.72
CA ARG A 104 0.88 -3.35 17.85
C ARG A 104 0.20 -3.00 16.54
N LEU A 105 -1.08 -2.68 16.63
CA LEU A 105 -1.89 -2.26 15.49
C LEU A 105 -1.85 -0.74 15.40
N LEU A 106 -1.53 -0.19 14.22
CA LEU A 106 -1.72 1.24 13.97
C LEU A 106 -3.19 1.55 13.73
N ASP A 107 -3.90 0.63 13.09
CA ASP A 107 -5.34 0.68 12.90
C ASP A 107 -5.99 -0.49 13.61
N GLU A 108 -6.78 -0.22 14.63
CA GLU A 108 -7.53 -1.27 15.35
C GLU A 108 -8.76 -1.73 14.56
N ARG A 109 -9.22 -0.91 13.63
CA ARG A 109 -10.36 -1.17 12.75
C ARG A 109 -9.96 -0.93 11.30
N PRO A 110 -10.52 -1.73 10.36
CA PRO A 110 -10.24 -1.52 8.94
C PRO A 110 -10.69 -0.13 8.47
N ARG A 111 -9.91 0.40 7.52
CA ARG A 111 -10.19 1.65 6.82
C ARG A 111 -10.35 1.39 5.33
N HIS A 112 -10.88 2.37 4.61
CA HIS A 112 -10.99 2.32 3.16
C HIS A 112 -9.62 2.44 2.49
N GLY A 113 -9.32 1.54 1.57
CA GLY A 113 -8.10 1.52 0.78
C GLY A 113 -8.35 1.57 -0.71
N SER A 114 -7.31 1.28 -1.49
CA SER A 114 -7.37 1.30 -2.95
C SER A 114 -8.32 0.24 -3.50
N MET A 115 -8.98 0.57 -4.60
CA MET A 115 -9.82 -0.38 -5.36
C MET A 115 -10.95 -0.99 -4.52
N GLY A 116 -11.48 -0.23 -3.56
CA GLY A 116 -12.57 -0.68 -2.70
C GLY A 116 -12.17 -1.66 -1.60
N ALA A 117 -10.89 -1.88 -1.37
CA ALA A 117 -10.41 -2.79 -0.33
C ALA A 117 -10.62 -2.21 1.07
N SER A 118 -10.65 -3.11 2.05
CA SER A 118 -10.51 -2.76 3.47
C SER A 118 -9.06 -2.97 3.87
N ILE A 119 -8.46 -2.00 4.55
CA ILE A 119 -7.05 -2.05 4.93
C ILE A 119 -6.83 -1.71 6.40
N ALA A 120 -5.69 -2.15 6.93
CA ALA A 120 -5.22 -1.76 8.25
C ALA A 120 -3.71 -1.89 8.32
N PHE A 121 -3.06 -0.93 9.00
CA PHE A 121 -1.60 -0.93 9.17
C PHE A 121 -1.17 -1.49 10.51
N LEU A 122 -0.03 -2.18 10.50
CA LEU A 122 0.66 -2.72 11.67
C LEU A 122 1.88 -1.84 11.98
N HIS A 123 2.24 -1.75 13.27
CA HIS A 123 3.40 -0.97 13.69
C HIS A 123 4.70 -1.59 13.16
N PRO A 124 5.51 -0.85 12.38
CA PRO A 124 6.68 -1.41 11.71
C PRO A 124 7.72 -2.00 12.66
N LYS A 125 7.88 -1.45 13.87
CA LYS A 125 8.85 -1.95 14.84
C LYS A 125 8.56 -3.38 15.32
N ASP A 126 7.32 -3.82 15.21
CA ASP A 126 6.92 -5.16 15.64
C ASP A 126 6.92 -6.18 14.50
N VAL A 127 7.17 -5.74 13.27
CA VAL A 127 7.16 -6.57 12.06
C VAL A 127 8.43 -6.38 11.21
N GLY A 128 9.58 -6.32 11.87
CA GLY A 128 10.87 -6.30 11.20
C GLY A 128 11.29 -4.95 10.61
N GLY A 129 10.68 -3.86 11.02
CA GLY A 129 11.04 -2.51 10.53
C GLY A 129 10.36 -2.10 9.24
N VAL A 130 9.47 -2.92 8.70
CA VAL A 130 8.73 -2.63 7.45
C VAL A 130 7.31 -2.21 7.80
N LEU A 131 6.89 -1.02 7.38
CA LEU A 131 5.48 -0.64 7.49
C LEU A 131 4.66 -1.66 6.70
N THR A 132 3.74 -2.32 7.39
CA THR A 132 3.01 -3.47 6.85
C THR A 132 1.52 -3.19 6.87
N GLU A 133 0.88 -3.46 5.74
CA GLU A 133 -0.56 -3.28 5.55
C GLU A 133 -1.23 -4.63 5.34
N LEU A 134 -2.38 -4.83 5.96
CA LEU A 134 -3.28 -5.94 5.65
C LEU A 134 -4.34 -5.44 4.68
N VAL A 135 -4.67 -6.26 3.69
CA VAL A 135 -5.59 -5.89 2.61
C VAL A 135 -6.63 -7.00 2.42
N GLN A 136 -7.90 -6.63 2.58
CA GLN A 136 -9.01 -7.51 2.22
C GLN A 136 -9.69 -6.93 0.98
N ALA A 137 -9.68 -7.68 -0.13
CA ALA A 137 -10.38 -7.29 -1.35
C ALA A 137 -11.89 -7.20 -1.12
N PRO A 138 -12.61 -6.34 -1.87
CA PRO A 138 -14.06 -6.21 -1.74
C PRO A 138 -14.81 -7.48 -2.08
#